data_7133cc5bd3caf25c38ae797dc574784b
#
_entry.id   7133cc5bd3caf25c38ae797dc574784b
#
_cell.length_a   1.000
_cell.length_b   1.000
_cell.length_c   1.000
_cell.angle_alpha   90.00
_cell.angle_beta   90.00
_cell.angle_gamma   90.00
#
_symmetry.space_group_name_H-M   'P 1'
#
loop_
_entity.id
_entity.type
_entity.pdbx_description
1 polymer ?
#
loop_
_entity_poly.entity_id
_entity_poly.type
_entity_poly.pdbx_seq_one_letter_code
_entity_poly.pdbx_strand_id
1 'polypeptide(L)'
;MGQNITLKNSPLQVIRTVNDKLMSYNVEFTEVTGGTFWKAYTPEQIAGTEKFNVGGATDIAAAMANLMQVYPPIDLYNEKLRKLAKEFGPVWVRVSGTWATKTFYDWDGTGVIPEGYQNILTKEQWIGVLDFVKAIDAKLLISIANCDGNHKHDEPLDMTLIKKLYEITYEYGSTIDATEFVNEPNMLDITGFPVGYTAEDYSRDQDAYFGWVKENYPDTLCVGPCNTEGTMGDKEKQAEMPVGGVEAFSGNMASCDQLMEGTKVPMDVYSYHYYNGISERLELVMPQMHWDPDKTLTEGYLSVAPACCEYNMPLRDKYVPGGEMWVTESGDAGGGGNTWASTYVDVFRTLNELGTFATLTDGVIFHNTLASSDYGFLKHGTFETRPNYYAVLLWNRIMGTTVYNTEEELREGAHVFAHSRRDGKDGVAYCIINNSETDTTTVELPASAEVYKLSADTLRATVMKLNGKELVLDENDNVPEMAPVVMEGTLTLEPATIAFVVM
;
A
#
# COMPACT_ATOMS: atom_id res chain seq x y z
N MET A 1 3.51 14.38 -28.94
CA MET A 1 2.27 14.73 -29.71
C MET A 1 1.07 14.37 -28.85
N GLY A 2 0.14 15.30 -28.66
CA GLY A 2 -1.06 15.05 -27.89
C GLY A 2 -1.83 13.80 -28.31
N GLN A 3 -2.44 13.12 -27.35
CA GLN A 3 -3.22 11.91 -27.60
C GLN A 3 -4.68 12.26 -27.94
N ASN A 4 -5.30 11.41 -28.75
CA ASN A 4 -6.72 11.45 -29.02
C ASN A 4 -7.34 10.12 -28.59
N ILE A 5 -8.32 10.17 -27.70
CA ILE A 5 -9.02 9.03 -27.13
C ILE A 5 -10.51 9.17 -27.47
N THR A 6 -11.13 8.10 -27.90
CA THR A 6 -12.59 8.07 -28.09
C THR A 6 -13.20 7.08 -27.11
N LEU A 7 -13.97 7.58 -26.14
CA LEU A 7 -14.65 6.72 -25.18
C LEU A 7 -15.85 6.02 -25.81
N LYS A 8 -16.25 4.91 -25.23
CA LYS A 8 -17.41 4.12 -25.66
C LYS A 8 -18.46 4.10 -24.55
N ASN A 9 -19.70 4.39 -24.86
CA ASN A 9 -20.82 4.28 -23.91
C ASN A 9 -21.61 2.96 -24.04
N SER A 10 -21.25 2.11 -24.98
CA SER A 10 -21.84 0.78 -25.20
C SER A 10 -21.13 -0.27 -24.33
N PRO A 11 -21.76 -1.42 -24.10
CA PRO A 11 -21.12 -2.51 -23.35
C PRO A 11 -19.73 -2.83 -23.90
N LEU A 12 -18.72 -2.69 -23.03
CA LEU A 12 -17.35 -3.12 -23.31
C LEU A 12 -17.19 -4.60 -22.96
N GLN A 13 -16.17 -5.24 -23.49
CA GLN A 13 -15.82 -6.60 -23.12
C GLN A 13 -15.39 -6.64 -21.66
N VAL A 14 -16.03 -7.50 -20.86
CA VAL A 14 -15.65 -7.74 -19.46
C VAL A 14 -14.31 -8.49 -19.42
N ILE A 15 -13.36 -8.00 -18.67
CA ILE A 15 -12.09 -8.68 -18.38
C ILE A 15 -12.26 -9.57 -17.16
N ARG A 16 -12.74 -8.97 -16.03
CA ARG A 16 -12.90 -9.64 -14.73
C ARG A 16 -13.82 -8.88 -13.79
N THR A 17 -14.07 -9.47 -12.64
CA THR A 17 -14.60 -8.78 -11.47
C THR A 17 -13.50 -8.71 -10.42
N VAL A 18 -13.30 -7.54 -9.84
CA VAL A 18 -12.34 -7.31 -8.75
C VAL A 18 -13.05 -7.28 -7.40
N ASN A 19 -12.28 -7.40 -6.32
CA ASN A 19 -12.76 -7.28 -4.96
C ASN A 19 -13.40 -5.88 -4.73
N ASP A 20 -14.52 -5.83 -4.02
CA ASP A 20 -15.20 -4.55 -3.70
C ASP A 20 -14.39 -3.66 -2.77
N LYS A 21 -13.37 -4.22 -2.09
CA LYS A 21 -12.38 -3.58 -1.23
C LYS A 21 -11.02 -3.49 -1.90
N LEU A 22 -11.00 -3.40 -3.24
CA LEU A 22 -9.76 -3.34 -4.04
C LEU A 22 -8.74 -2.37 -3.41
N MET A 23 -9.16 -1.15 -3.09
CA MET A 23 -8.33 -0.17 -2.39
C MET A 23 -8.56 -0.28 -0.88
N SER A 24 -7.52 -0.66 -0.18
CA SER A 24 -7.45 -0.83 1.27
C SER A 24 -6.17 -0.18 1.81
N TYR A 25 -5.88 -0.27 3.08
CA TYR A 25 -4.69 0.39 3.64
C TYR A 25 -4.13 -0.28 4.88
N ASN A 26 -2.89 0.07 5.17
CA ASN A 26 -2.16 -0.36 6.35
C ASN A 26 -2.27 0.66 7.49
N VAL A 27 -2.26 0.13 8.70
CA VAL A 27 -1.84 0.82 9.91
C VAL A 27 -0.62 0.06 10.41
N GLU A 28 0.55 0.71 10.42
CA GLU A 28 1.77 0.09 10.87
C GLU A 28 1.67 -0.34 12.34
N PHE A 29 2.24 -1.49 12.69
CA PHE A 29 2.19 -1.97 14.07
C PHE A 29 2.83 -0.96 15.03
N THR A 30 3.90 -0.29 14.59
CA THR A 30 4.56 0.79 15.35
C THR A 30 3.70 2.04 15.51
N GLU A 31 2.69 2.26 14.64
CA GLU A 31 1.69 3.32 14.88
C GLU A 31 0.81 2.98 16.08
N VAL A 32 0.36 1.71 16.16
CA VAL A 32 -0.49 1.24 17.26
C VAL A 32 0.22 1.29 18.61
N THR A 33 1.45 0.81 18.65
CA THR A 33 2.23 0.69 19.88
C THR A 33 2.97 1.97 20.26
N GLY A 34 3.18 2.87 19.30
CA GLY A 34 4.21 3.89 19.36
C GLY A 34 5.59 3.27 19.15
N GLY A 35 6.58 4.11 18.93
CA GLY A 35 7.96 3.67 18.75
C GLY A 35 8.67 4.39 17.60
N THR A 36 9.77 3.82 17.17
CA THR A 36 10.64 4.41 16.16
C THR A 36 10.11 4.14 14.76
N PHE A 37 9.95 5.20 13.97
CA PHE A 37 9.57 5.11 12.56
C PHE A 37 10.24 6.21 11.73
N TRP A 38 9.98 6.26 10.44
CA TRP A 38 10.60 7.18 9.51
C TRP A 38 10.32 8.65 9.88
N LYS A 39 11.37 9.45 10.00
CA LYS A 39 11.26 10.88 10.23
C LYS A 39 10.64 11.57 9.02
N ALA A 40 9.63 12.41 9.24
CA ALA A 40 8.98 13.17 8.18
C ALA A 40 9.95 14.13 7.47
N TYR A 41 9.73 14.31 6.17
CA TYR A 41 10.43 15.36 5.40
C TYR A 41 9.96 16.76 5.82
N THR A 42 10.84 17.74 5.63
CA THR A 42 10.49 19.15 5.85
C THR A 42 9.58 19.66 4.71
N PRO A 43 8.82 20.74 4.94
CA PRO A 43 8.03 21.36 3.87
C PRO A 43 8.86 21.77 2.65
N GLU A 44 10.11 22.21 2.86
CA GLU A 44 11.04 22.62 1.82
C GLU A 44 11.51 21.42 0.98
N GLN A 45 11.74 20.27 1.62
CA GLN A 45 12.06 19.01 0.95
C GLN A 45 10.86 18.51 0.13
N ILE A 46 9.66 18.53 0.70
CA ILE A 46 8.43 18.17 0.00
C ILE A 46 8.19 19.08 -1.22
N ALA A 47 8.40 20.38 -1.07
CA ALA A 47 8.29 21.34 -2.16
C ALA A 47 9.41 21.21 -3.22
N GLY A 48 10.47 20.44 -2.94
CA GLY A 48 11.63 20.28 -3.83
C GLY A 48 12.58 21.49 -3.85
N THR A 49 12.43 22.43 -2.92
CA THR A 49 13.29 23.61 -2.81
C THR A 49 14.55 23.34 -1.98
N GLU A 50 14.54 22.28 -1.20
CA GLU A 50 15.69 21.75 -0.47
C GLU A 50 15.86 20.26 -0.83
N LYS A 51 17.10 19.85 -1.14
CA LYS A 51 17.41 18.44 -1.34
C LYS A 51 17.49 17.73 0.00
N PHE A 52 16.94 16.50 0.04
CA PHE A 52 17.13 15.63 1.17
C PHE A 52 18.62 15.28 1.33
N ASN A 53 19.10 15.22 2.59
CA ASN A 53 20.46 14.85 2.91
C ASN A 53 20.46 14.05 4.22
N VAL A 54 21.10 12.89 4.23
CA VAL A 54 21.25 12.01 5.41
C VAL A 54 22.15 12.60 6.53
N GLY A 55 22.62 13.84 6.40
CA GLY A 55 23.23 14.58 7.52
C GLY A 55 24.65 14.15 7.87
N GLY A 56 25.54 13.96 6.88
CA GLY A 56 26.98 13.75 7.14
C GLY A 56 27.32 12.54 7.98
N ALA A 57 26.45 11.53 7.98
CA ALA A 57 26.67 10.28 8.68
C ALA A 57 27.94 9.58 8.15
N THR A 58 28.75 9.10 9.08
CA THR A 58 30.05 8.47 8.76
C THR A 58 29.91 6.97 8.48
N ASP A 59 28.77 6.40 8.81
CA ASP A 59 28.43 4.99 8.58
C ASP A 59 26.89 4.80 8.45
N ILE A 60 26.50 3.62 8.00
CA ILE A 60 25.07 3.26 7.76
C ILE A 60 24.25 3.30 9.05
N ALA A 61 24.79 2.88 10.19
CA ALA A 61 24.05 2.86 11.45
C ALA A 61 23.75 4.28 11.95
N ALA A 62 24.71 5.20 11.83
CA ALA A 62 24.52 6.62 12.15
C ALA A 62 23.53 7.27 11.15
N ALA A 63 23.58 6.91 9.87
CA ALA A 63 22.61 7.34 8.87
C ALA A 63 21.20 6.89 9.26
N MET A 64 20.99 5.62 9.53
CA MET A 64 19.69 5.07 9.93
C MET A 64 19.13 5.75 11.19
N ALA A 65 19.97 6.01 12.20
CA ALA A 65 19.54 6.74 13.39
C ALA A 65 19.03 8.16 13.10
N ASN A 66 19.61 8.86 12.12
CA ASN A 66 19.17 10.19 11.69
C ASN A 66 17.87 10.17 10.86
N LEU A 67 17.54 9.03 10.25
CA LEU A 67 16.36 8.84 9.40
C LEU A 67 15.10 8.49 10.19
N MET A 68 15.25 8.15 11.47
CA MET A 68 14.18 7.69 12.34
C MET A 68 13.89 8.69 13.43
N GLN A 69 12.64 8.67 13.93
CA GLN A 69 12.24 9.36 15.16
C GLN A 69 11.24 8.52 15.94
N VAL A 70 11.08 8.82 17.23
CA VAL A 70 10.07 8.17 18.08
C VAL A 70 8.74 8.91 17.93
N TYR A 71 7.69 8.17 17.67
CA TYR A 71 6.32 8.64 17.62
C TYR A 71 5.51 8.09 18.80
N PRO A 72 4.55 8.85 19.35
CA PRO A 72 3.58 8.30 20.28
C PRO A 72 2.63 7.32 19.57
N PRO A 73 1.93 6.45 20.33
CA PRO A 73 0.85 5.65 19.76
C PRO A 73 -0.18 6.52 19.06
N ILE A 74 -0.69 6.04 17.91
CA ILE A 74 -1.79 6.71 17.21
C ILE A 74 -3.06 6.68 18.05
N ASP A 75 -3.78 7.80 18.09
CA ASP A 75 -5.09 7.83 18.73
C ASP A 75 -6.17 7.27 17.80
N LEU A 76 -6.42 5.95 17.90
CA LEU A 76 -7.44 5.25 17.13
C LEU A 76 -8.88 5.59 17.55
N TYR A 77 -9.07 6.37 18.63
CA TYR A 77 -10.37 6.92 19.03
C TYR A 77 -10.61 8.34 18.52
N ASN A 78 -9.63 8.94 17.87
CA ASN A 78 -9.74 10.29 17.31
C ASN A 78 -10.90 10.38 16.32
N GLU A 79 -11.83 11.31 16.55
CA GLU A 79 -13.06 11.43 15.76
C GLU A 79 -12.76 11.81 14.30
N LYS A 80 -11.79 12.71 14.07
CA LYS A 80 -11.37 13.11 12.72
C LYS A 80 -10.79 11.92 11.96
N LEU A 81 -9.87 11.16 12.59
CA LEU A 81 -9.28 9.96 11.98
C LEU A 81 -10.36 8.96 11.56
N ARG A 82 -11.27 8.62 12.49
CA ARG A 82 -12.37 7.67 12.22
C ARG A 82 -13.29 8.15 11.12
N LYS A 83 -13.63 9.44 11.12
CA LYS A 83 -14.45 10.05 10.09
C LYS A 83 -13.81 9.95 8.72
N LEU A 84 -12.54 10.36 8.59
CA LEU A 84 -11.81 10.31 7.33
C LEU A 84 -11.56 8.87 6.84
N ALA A 85 -11.25 7.96 7.75
CA ALA A 85 -11.08 6.54 7.43
C ALA A 85 -12.39 5.91 6.92
N LYS A 86 -13.54 6.28 7.49
CA LYS A 86 -14.86 5.78 7.07
C LYS A 86 -15.28 6.25 5.67
N GLU A 87 -14.80 7.40 5.21
CA GLU A 87 -15.09 7.92 3.87
C GLU A 87 -14.59 7.02 2.72
N PHE A 88 -13.59 6.17 2.97
CA PHE A 88 -13.11 5.21 1.97
C PHE A 88 -14.16 4.15 1.60
N GLY A 89 -15.18 3.94 2.45
CA GLY A 89 -16.19 2.89 2.28
C GLY A 89 -15.67 1.51 2.69
N PRO A 90 -16.13 0.43 2.03
CA PRO A 90 -15.68 -0.92 2.36
C PRO A 90 -14.19 -1.10 2.14
N VAL A 91 -13.44 -1.43 3.19
CA VAL A 91 -11.98 -1.61 3.14
C VAL A 91 -11.53 -2.76 4.04
N TRP A 92 -10.31 -3.21 3.80
CA TRP A 92 -9.49 -3.94 4.76
C TRP A 92 -8.55 -2.97 5.48
N VAL A 93 -8.31 -3.23 6.75
CA VAL A 93 -7.22 -2.61 7.51
C VAL A 93 -6.22 -3.70 7.83
N ARG A 94 -5.00 -3.56 7.33
CA ARG A 94 -3.89 -4.45 7.69
C ARG A 94 -3.08 -3.81 8.81
N VAL A 95 -2.98 -4.50 9.95
CA VAL A 95 -2.16 -4.11 11.09
C VAL A 95 -0.94 -5.04 11.15
N SER A 96 0.17 -4.58 10.61
CA SER A 96 1.38 -5.38 10.38
C SER A 96 2.61 -4.48 10.26
N GLY A 97 3.60 -4.88 9.47
CA GLY A 97 4.88 -4.21 9.26
C GLY A 97 6.02 -4.88 10.05
N THR A 98 7.25 -4.45 9.80
CA THR A 98 8.46 -5.04 10.39
C THR A 98 8.45 -5.07 11.92
N TRP A 99 7.77 -4.11 12.57
CA TRP A 99 7.67 -4.05 14.02
C TRP A 99 6.74 -5.11 14.61
N ALA A 100 5.75 -5.61 13.87
CA ALA A 100 4.88 -6.69 14.32
C ALA A 100 5.69 -7.94 14.70
N THR A 101 6.68 -8.29 13.89
CA THR A 101 7.56 -9.46 14.10
C THR A 101 8.29 -9.43 15.46
N LYS A 102 8.58 -8.23 15.98
CA LYS A 102 9.42 -8.01 17.19
C LYS A 102 8.62 -7.57 18.41
N THR A 103 7.28 -7.65 18.38
CA THR A 103 6.43 -7.07 19.42
C THR A 103 5.99 -8.13 20.44
N PHE A 104 6.22 -7.84 21.71
CA PHE A 104 5.66 -8.57 22.84
C PHE A 104 4.20 -8.19 23.05
N TYR A 105 3.35 -9.18 23.29
CA TYR A 105 1.94 -8.95 23.63
C TYR A 105 1.74 -8.99 25.15
N ASP A 106 1.67 -7.82 25.77
CA ASP A 106 1.58 -7.64 27.24
C ASP A 106 0.13 -7.71 27.72
N TRP A 107 -0.40 -8.91 27.79
CA TRP A 107 -1.78 -9.15 28.23
C TRP A 107 -1.99 -8.95 29.72
N ASP A 108 -0.91 -8.98 30.51
CA ASP A 108 -0.92 -8.86 31.97
C ASP A 108 -0.65 -7.42 32.46
N GLY A 109 -0.32 -6.51 31.54
CA GLY A 109 -0.09 -5.09 31.84
C GLY A 109 1.19 -4.83 32.65
N THR A 110 2.25 -5.59 32.38
CA THR A 110 3.53 -5.46 33.09
C THR A 110 4.29 -4.19 32.71
N GLY A 111 4.07 -3.71 31.47
CA GLY A 111 4.80 -2.56 30.90
C GLY A 111 6.30 -2.83 30.66
N VAL A 112 6.73 -4.09 30.72
CA VAL A 112 8.13 -4.49 30.55
C VAL A 112 8.29 -5.26 29.25
N ILE A 113 9.24 -4.84 28.42
CA ILE A 113 9.61 -5.57 27.19
C ILE A 113 10.58 -6.68 27.59
N PRO A 114 10.20 -7.99 27.42
CA PRO A 114 11.11 -9.09 27.74
C PRO A 114 12.30 -9.15 26.77
N GLU A 115 13.36 -9.85 27.18
CA GLU A 115 14.51 -10.12 26.33
C GLU A 115 14.08 -10.80 25.03
N GLY A 116 14.68 -10.40 23.91
CA GLY A 116 14.38 -10.92 22.56
C GLY A 116 13.23 -10.20 21.85
N TYR A 117 12.47 -9.33 22.52
CA TYR A 117 11.49 -8.42 21.92
C TYR A 117 12.05 -7.00 21.86
N GLN A 118 11.50 -6.19 20.94
CA GLN A 118 11.92 -4.79 20.75
C GLN A 118 10.76 -3.80 20.90
N ASN A 119 9.55 -4.26 21.04
CA ASN A 119 8.35 -3.44 21.16
C ASN A 119 7.31 -4.13 22.06
N ILE A 120 6.26 -3.43 22.44
CA ILE A 120 5.23 -3.91 23.35
C ILE A 120 3.84 -3.46 22.87
N LEU A 121 2.91 -4.40 22.79
CA LEU A 121 1.49 -4.15 22.52
C LEU A 121 0.71 -4.39 23.81
N THR A 122 0.04 -3.38 24.35
CA THR A 122 -0.86 -3.56 25.49
C THR A 122 -2.24 -4.04 25.06
N LYS A 123 -2.99 -4.60 26.01
CA LYS A 123 -4.38 -5.02 25.77
C LYS A 123 -5.26 -3.84 25.33
N GLU A 124 -5.06 -2.66 25.93
CA GLU A 124 -5.81 -1.45 25.60
C GLU A 124 -5.55 -0.98 24.17
N GLN A 125 -4.30 -1.04 23.71
CA GLN A 125 -3.94 -0.72 22.32
C GLN A 125 -4.60 -1.70 21.35
N TRP A 126 -4.59 -2.99 21.68
CA TRP A 126 -5.25 -3.98 20.84
C TRP A 126 -6.76 -3.78 20.75
N ILE A 127 -7.43 -3.51 21.88
CA ILE A 127 -8.86 -3.16 21.89
C ILE A 127 -9.12 -1.89 21.07
N GLY A 128 -8.22 -0.90 21.12
CA GLY A 128 -8.28 0.29 20.27
C GLY A 128 -8.28 -0.03 18.78
N VAL A 129 -7.48 -1.00 18.33
CA VAL A 129 -7.51 -1.52 16.94
C VAL A 129 -8.88 -2.12 16.60
N LEU A 130 -9.40 -2.99 17.47
CA LEU A 130 -10.70 -3.64 17.25
C LEU A 130 -11.85 -2.63 17.18
N ASP A 131 -11.84 -1.64 18.08
CA ASP A 131 -12.83 -0.55 18.09
C ASP A 131 -12.72 0.35 16.85
N PHE A 132 -11.51 0.62 16.38
CA PHE A 132 -11.30 1.38 15.15
C PHE A 132 -11.86 0.65 13.94
N VAL A 133 -11.48 -0.61 13.74
CA VAL A 133 -11.96 -1.45 12.62
C VAL A 133 -13.49 -1.53 12.61
N LYS A 134 -14.09 -1.73 13.79
CA LYS A 134 -15.55 -1.76 13.95
C LYS A 134 -16.20 -0.40 13.65
N ALA A 135 -15.61 0.71 14.10
CA ALA A 135 -16.16 2.05 13.91
C ALA A 135 -16.23 2.48 12.43
N ILE A 136 -15.32 1.97 11.61
CA ILE A 136 -15.26 2.25 10.17
C ILE A 136 -15.86 1.14 9.30
N ASP A 137 -16.40 0.08 9.90
CA ASP A 137 -17.00 -1.08 9.23
C ASP A 137 -16.00 -1.78 8.28
N ALA A 138 -14.76 -1.94 8.74
CA ALA A 138 -13.70 -2.58 7.97
C ALA A 138 -13.52 -4.04 8.34
N LYS A 139 -12.74 -4.76 7.53
CA LYS A 139 -12.18 -6.07 7.82
C LYS A 139 -10.75 -5.95 8.33
N LEU A 140 -10.34 -6.89 9.20
CA LEU A 140 -9.03 -6.89 9.84
C LEU A 140 -8.12 -7.98 9.27
N LEU A 141 -6.94 -7.57 8.80
CA LEU A 141 -5.81 -8.45 8.51
C LEU A 141 -4.66 -8.12 9.47
N ILE A 142 -4.02 -9.15 10.02
CA ILE A 142 -2.88 -9.00 10.93
C ILE A 142 -1.70 -9.88 10.51
N SER A 143 -0.51 -9.56 11.03
CA SER A 143 0.60 -10.51 11.15
C SER A 143 0.96 -10.72 12.62
N ILE A 144 1.77 -11.74 12.91
CA ILE A 144 2.12 -12.10 14.27
C ILE A 144 3.60 -11.90 14.57
N ALA A 145 3.95 -11.94 15.86
CA ALA A 145 5.33 -11.88 16.31
C ALA A 145 6.07 -13.21 16.06
N ASN A 146 7.31 -13.09 15.60
CA ASN A 146 8.23 -14.22 15.41
C ASN A 146 9.69 -13.74 15.56
N CYS A 147 10.21 -13.74 16.78
CA CYS A 147 11.53 -13.23 17.10
C CYS A 147 12.18 -14.06 18.21
N ASP A 148 13.42 -13.75 18.60
CA ASP A 148 14.14 -14.41 19.68
C ASP A 148 13.39 -14.46 21.01
N GLY A 149 12.45 -13.56 21.23
CA GLY A 149 11.59 -13.54 22.41
C GLY A 149 10.49 -14.60 22.40
N ASN A 150 10.06 -15.06 21.20
CA ASN A 150 9.07 -16.11 21.05
C ASN A 150 9.72 -17.50 21.18
N HIS A 151 10.78 -17.75 20.42
CA HIS A 151 11.50 -19.02 20.35
C HIS A 151 12.86 -18.86 19.68
N LYS A 152 13.69 -19.89 19.70
CA LYS A 152 14.91 -19.95 18.90
C LYS A 152 14.64 -20.59 17.55
N HIS A 153 15.47 -20.30 16.56
CA HIS A 153 15.27 -20.78 15.18
C HIS A 153 15.11 -22.32 15.07
N ASP A 154 15.77 -23.09 15.91
CA ASP A 154 15.73 -24.57 15.94
C ASP A 154 14.65 -25.12 16.90
N GLU A 155 13.85 -24.26 17.53
CA GLU A 155 12.74 -24.61 18.42
C GLU A 155 11.38 -24.39 17.72
N PRO A 156 10.34 -25.11 18.13
CA PRO A 156 8.98 -24.82 17.65
C PRO A 156 8.53 -23.42 18.03
N LEU A 157 7.73 -22.77 17.15
CA LEU A 157 7.11 -21.47 17.42
C LEU A 157 6.27 -21.53 18.70
N ASP A 158 6.56 -20.67 19.66
CA ASP A 158 5.70 -20.48 20.84
C ASP A 158 4.47 -19.63 20.51
N MET A 159 3.34 -20.28 20.46
CA MET A 159 2.06 -19.65 20.11
C MET A 159 1.26 -19.17 21.33
N THR A 160 1.80 -19.22 22.55
CA THR A 160 1.05 -18.91 23.79
C THR A 160 0.44 -17.51 23.75
N LEU A 161 1.22 -16.49 23.45
CA LEU A 161 0.74 -15.10 23.36
C LEU A 161 -0.15 -14.86 22.15
N ILE A 162 0.14 -15.54 21.03
CA ILE A 162 -0.64 -15.46 19.79
C ILE A 162 -2.04 -16.04 20.03
N LYS A 163 -2.15 -17.22 20.63
CA LYS A 163 -3.44 -17.83 21.00
C LYS A 163 -4.25 -16.90 21.91
N LYS A 164 -3.58 -16.22 22.83
CA LYS A 164 -4.25 -15.27 23.73
C LYS A 164 -4.74 -14.01 22.99
N LEU A 165 -4.03 -13.53 21.96
CA LEU A 165 -4.50 -12.46 21.09
C LEU A 165 -5.84 -12.82 20.42
N TYR A 166 -5.93 -14.02 19.87
CA TYR A 166 -7.19 -14.53 19.28
C TYR A 166 -8.30 -14.65 20.34
N GLU A 167 -8.02 -15.27 21.49
CA GLU A 167 -9.00 -15.37 22.59
C GLU A 167 -9.56 -13.99 22.97
N ILE A 168 -8.68 -13.00 23.23
CA ILE A 168 -9.08 -11.64 23.58
C ILE A 168 -9.94 -11.02 22.48
N THR A 169 -9.58 -11.21 21.21
CA THR A 169 -10.30 -10.66 20.07
C THR A 169 -11.73 -11.22 20.00
N TYR A 170 -11.86 -12.53 20.07
CA TYR A 170 -13.19 -13.19 19.96
C TYR A 170 -14.04 -13.03 21.22
N GLU A 171 -13.43 -13.03 22.42
CA GLU A 171 -14.12 -12.68 23.67
C GLU A 171 -14.64 -11.22 23.67
N TYR A 172 -13.92 -10.31 23.00
CA TYR A 172 -14.35 -8.92 22.82
C TYR A 172 -15.50 -8.77 21.81
N GLY A 173 -15.84 -9.82 21.10
CA GLY A 173 -16.89 -9.83 20.07
C GLY A 173 -16.45 -9.23 18.73
N SER A 174 -15.17 -9.32 18.43
CA SER A 174 -14.54 -8.98 17.14
C SER A 174 -14.00 -10.23 16.44
N THR A 175 -13.51 -10.08 15.22
CA THR A 175 -12.92 -11.16 14.42
C THR A 175 -11.57 -10.75 13.85
N ILE A 176 -10.73 -11.73 13.55
CA ILE A 176 -9.59 -11.59 12.65
C ILE A 176 -10.03 -12.19 11.32
N ASP A 177 -10.27 -11.36 10.31
CA ASP A 177 -10.84 -11.81 9.03
C ASP A 177 -9.77 -12.45 8.12
N ALA A 178 -8.52 -12.00 8.25
CA ALA A 178 -7.37 -12.58 7.57
C ALA A 178 -6.11 -12.47 8.43
N THR A 179 -5.16 -13.35 8.18
CA THR A 179 -3.86 -13.32 8.87
C THR A 179 -2.73 -13.68 7.93
N GLU A 180 -1.64 -12.92 8.03
CA GLU A 180 -0.33 -13.28 7.53
C GLU A 180 0.45 -13.98 8.64
N PHE A 181 1.44 -14.81 8.29
CA PHE A 181 2.33 -15.31 9.32
C PHE A 181 3.22 -14.16 9.83
N VAL A 182 4.06 -13.61 8.99
CA VAL A 182 4.98 -12.51 9.33
C VAL A 182 5.16 -11.55 8.16
N ASN A 183 5.67 -10.36 8.45
CA ASN A 183 5.96 -9.33 7.45
C ASN A 183 7.29 -9.62 6.73
N GLU A 184 7.31 -9.55 5.39
CA GLU A 184 8.51 -9.59 4.51
C GLU A 184 9.51 -10.71 4.86
N PRO A 185 9.07 -11.97 4.91
CA PRO A 185 9.91 -13.09 5.38
C PRO A 185 11.12 -13.38 4.50
N ASN A 186 11.13 -12.89 3.28
CA ASN A 186 12.28 -13.05 2.38
C ASN A 186 13.52 -12.26 2.83
N MET A 187 13.38 -11.26 3.69
CA MET A 187 14.49 -10.46 4.24
C MET A 187 14.92 -11.01 5.61
N LEU A 188 15.49 -12.21 5.65
CA LEU A 188 15.72 -13.01 6.86
C LEU A 188 16.52 -12.29 7.96
N ASP A 189 17.48 -11.43 7.61
CA ASP A 189 18.34 -10.74 8.57
C ASP A 189 17.77 -9.40 9.06
N ILE A 190 16.76 -8.85 8.37
CA ILE A 190 16.29 -7.47 8.60
C ILE A 190 14.99 -7.44 9.39
N THR A 191 14.09 -8.41 9.18
CA THR A 191 12.73 -8.39 9.74
C THR A 191 12.68 -8.64 11.25
N GLY A 192 13.77 -9.12 11.86
CA GLY A 192 13.86 -9.34 13.30
C GLY A 192 13.52 -10.74 13.75
N PHE A 193 13.63 -11.70 12.86
CA PHE A 193 13.52 -13.14 13.15
C PHE A 193 14.52 -13.63 14.19
N PRO A 194 14.30 -14.80 14.78
CA PRO A 194 15.31 -15.45 15.63
C PRO A 194 16.67 -15.54 14.95
N VAL A 195 17.74 -15.38 15.71
CA VAL A 195 19.11 -15.44 15.17
C VAL A 195 19.35 -16.79 14.47
N GLY A 196 19.77 -16.73 13.21
CA GLY A 196 20.03 -17.93 12.40
C GLY A 196 18.79 -18.52 11.71
N TYR A 197 17.67 -17.79 11.70
CA TYR A 197 16.42 -18.20 11.05
C TYR A 197 16.61 -18.45 9.56
N THR A 198 16.01 -19.50 9.06
CA THR A 198 16.13 -19.95 7.67
C THR A 198 14.77 -20.03 6.98
N ALA A 199 14.78 -20.22 5.67
CA ALA A 199 13.55 -20.48 4.90
C ALA A 199 12.85 -21.79 5.33
N GLU A 200 13.61 -22.80 5.80
CA GLU A 200 13.06 -24.05 6.33
C GLU A 200 12.35 -23.81 7.67
N ASP A 201 12.91 -22.95 8.53
CA ASP A 201 12.25 -22.54 9.79
C ASP A 201 10.96 -21.78 9.49
N TYR A 202 10.98 -20.88 8.50
CA TYR A 202 9.78 -20.16 8.05
C TYR A 202 8.67 -21.13 7.62
N SER A 203 8.97 -22.07 6.74
CA SER A 203 7.94 -23.00 6.24
C SER A 203 7.37 -23.89 7.36
N ARG A 204 8.21 -24.34 8.32
CA ARG A 204 7.79 -25.08 9.52
C ARG A 204 6.82 -24.26 10.38
N ASP A 205 7.18 -23.01 10.68
CA ASP A 205 6.46 -22.17 11.61
C ASP A 205 5.18 -21.60 10.99
N GLN A 206 5.21 -21.25 9.69
CA GLN A 206 4.01 -20.90 8.95
C GLN A 206 2.98 -22.04 8.96
N ASP A 207 3.42 -23.27 8.69
CA ASP A 207 2.55 -24.44 8.72
C ASP A 207 1.94 -24.68 10.12
N ALA A 208 2.74 -24.51 11.18
CA ALA A 208 2.26 -24.62 12.56
C ALA A 208 1.18 -23.56 12.87
N TYR A 209 1.42 -22.32 12.48
CA TYR A 209 0.49 -21.22 12.70
C TYR A 209 -0.78 -21.36 11.85
N PHE A 210 -0.65 -21.49 10.52
CA PHE A 210 -1.81 -21.59 9.63
C PHE A 210 -2.62 -22.87 9.88
N GLY A 211 -1.95 -23.98 10.21
CA GLY A 211 -2.64 -25.20 10.61
C GLY A 211 -3.52 -24.99 11.83
N TRP A 212 -3.00 -24.32 12.85
CA TRP A 212 -3.78 -23.96 14.05
C TRP A 212 -4.91 -22.98 13.74
N VAL A 213 -4.68 -21.96 12.90
CA VAL A 213 -5.72 -21.01 12.47
C VAL A 213 -6.86 -21.74 11.77
N LYS A 214 -6.56 -22.57 10.77
CA LYS A 214 -7.58 -23.32 10.00
C LYS A 214 -8.38 -24.30 10.87
N GLU A 215 -7.77 -24.85 11.90
CA GLU A 215 -8.44 -25.76 12.84
C GLU A 215 -9.40 -25.01 13.79
N ASN A 216 -8.99 -23.85 14.31
CA ASN A 216 -9.70 -23.15 15.37
C ASN A 216 -10.52 -21.94 14.89
N TYR A 217 -10.14 -21.33 13.77
CA TYR A 217 -10.76 -20.13 13.18
C TYR A 217 -10.90 -20.29 11.65
N PRO A 218 -11.73 -21.26 11.19
CA PRO A 218 -11.79 -21.65 9.77
C PRO A 218 -12.28 -20.54 8.82
N ASP A 219 -12.90 -19.49 9.34
CA ASP A 219 -13.35 -18.33 8.56
C ASP A 219 -12.25 -17.27 8.38
N THR A 220 -11.11 -17.39 9.08
CA THR A 220 -9.96 -16.51 8.91
C THR A 220 -9.12 -16.94 7.71
N LEU A 221 -8.94 -16.05 6.74
CA LEU A 221 -8.11 -16.31 5.56
C LEU A 221 -6.62 -16.35 5.95
N CYS A 222 -5.90 -17.37 5.50
CA CYS A 222 -4.45 -17.45 5.59
C CYS A 222 -3.83 -16.80 4.35
N VAL A 223 -3.12 -15.69 4.54
CA VAL A 223 -2.57 -14.84 3.47
C VAL A 223 -1.04 -14.89 3.53
N GLY A 224 -0.40 -15.07 2.41
CA GLY A 224 1.07 -15.10 2.37
C GLY A 224 1.66 -15.31 0.97
N PRO A 225 2.99 -15.31 0.85
CA PRO A 225 3.98 -15.15 1.94
C PRO A 225 4.35 -13.69 2.27
N CYS A 226 3.74 -12.66 1.69
CA CYS A 226 4.07 -11.23 1.92
C CYS A 226 5.52 -10.89 1.53
N ASN A 227 6.01 -11.46 0.45
CA ASN A 227 7.37 -11.23 -0.01
C ASN A 227 7.52 -9.91 -0.78
N THR A 228 8.76 -9.43 -0.88
CA THR A 228 9.10 -8.20 -1.61
C THR A 228 9.65 -8.46 -3.01
N GLU A 229 9.55 -9.69 -3.51
CA GLU A 229 10.08 -10.04 -4.82
C GLU A 229 9.29 -9.38 -5.96
N GLY A 230 10.00 -9.06 -7.04
CA GLY A 230 9.43 -8.37 -8.19
C GLY A 230 9.44 -6.84 -8.04
N THR A 231 9.84 -6.29 -6.90
CA THR A 231 10.08 -4.85 -6.77
C THR A 231 11.26 -4.45 -7.64
N MET A 232 11.00 -3.56 -8.59
CA MET A 232 11.98 -3.11 -9.57
C MET A 232 12.19 -1.61 -9.42
N GLY A 233 13.43 -1.19 -9.15
CA GLY A 233 13.79 0.23 -9.22
C GLY A 233 13.98 0.71 -10.66
N ASP A 234 14.74 1.80 -10.80
CA ASP A 234 15.09 2.37 -12.11
C ASP A 234 15.99 1.41 -12.90
N LYS A 235 15.45 0.80 -13.96
CA LYS A 235 16.15 -0.16 -14.80
C LYS A 235 17.38 0.43 -15.50
N GLU A 236 17.38 1.73 -15.79
CA GLU A 236 18.53 2.41 -16.39
C GLU A 236 19.68 2.48 -15.38
N LYS A 237 19.40 2.92 -14.15
CA LYS A 237 20.39 2.90 -13.07
C LYS A 237 20.90 1.48 -12.77
N GLN A 238 20.03 0.48 -12.79
CA GLN A 238 20.44 -0.93 -12.57
C GLN A 238 21.41 -1.42 -13.65
N ALA A 239 21.19 -1.03 -14.91
CA ALA A 239 22.06 -1.42 -16.03
C ALA A 239 23.47 -0.82 -15.93
N GLU A 240 23.63 0.31 -15.23
CA GLU A 240 24.92 0.99 -15.04
C GLU A 240 25.72 0.46 -13.84
N MET A 241 25.09 -0.36 -12.97
CA MET A 241 25.73 -0.87 -11.76
C MET A 241 26.69 -2.04 -12.05
N PRO A 242 27.82 -2.13 -11.31
CA PRO A 242 28.67 -3.30 -11.36
C PRO A 242 27.91 -4.56 -10.95
N VAL A 243 28.13 -5.67 -11.66
CA VAL A 243 27.60 -6.98 -11.30
C VAL A 243 28.00 -7.33 -9.85
N GLY A 244 27.00 -7.63 -9.00
CA GLY A 244 27.20 -7.95 -7.57
C GLY A 244 26.98 -6.81 -6.58
N GLY A 245 26.70 -5.58 -7.03
CA GLY A 245 26.48 -4.43 -6.14
C GLY A 245 25.21 -4.54 -5.30
N VAL A 246 24.19 -5.23 -5.77
CA VAL A 246 22.90 -5.46 -5.07
C VAL A 246 23.05 -6.57 -4.02
N GLU A 247 23.81 -7.63 -4.33
CA GLU A 247 24.01 -8.77 -3.44
C GLU A 247 24.72 -8.40 -2.14
N ALA A 248 25.58 -7.39 -2.17
CA ALA A 248 26.36 -6.96 -0.99
C ALA A 248 25.51 -6.30 0.10
N PHE A 249 24.32 -5.77 -0.25
CA PHE A 249 23.43 -5.07 0.70
C PHE A 249 22.20 -5.89 1.09
N SER A 250 21.79 -6.86 0.27
CA SER A 250 20.56 -7.63 0.50
C SER A 250 20.61 -8.55 1.73
N GLY A 251 21.80 -8.75 2.34
CA GLY A 251 21.93 -9.70 3.44
C GLY A 251 21.54 -11.12 3.02
N ASN A 252 21.06 -11.91 3.96
CA ASN A 252 20.51 -13.23 3.70
C ASN A 252 19.06 -13.11 3.21
N MET A 253 18.86 -13.15 1.89
CA MET A 253 17.55 -13.09 1.24
C MET A 253 17.12 -14.50 0.81
N ALA A 254 15.87 -14.86 1.12
CA ALA A 254 15.25 -16.07 0.61
C ALA A 254 14.31 -15.73 -0.56
N SER A 255 14.29 -16.55 -1.60
CA SER A 255 13.25 -16.44 -2.62
C SER A 255 11.90 -16.94 -2.10
N CYS A 256 10.81 -16.51 -2.75
CA CYS A 256 9.47 -17.03 -2.49
C CYS A 256 9.45 -18.55 -2.58
N ASP A 257 10.12 -19.13 -3.59
CA ASP A 257 10.24 -20.58 -3.76
C ASP A 257 10.94 -21.24 -2.58
N GLN A 258 12.01 -20.66 -2.05
CA GLN A 258 12.70 -21.19 -0.86
C GLN A 258 11.82 -21.13 0.39
N LEU A 259 11.10 -20.04 0.59
CA LEU A 259 10.16 -19.88 1.72
C LEU A 259 9.03 -20.91 1.67
N MET A 260 8.54 -21.22 0.49
CA MET A 260 7.35 -22.05 0.28
C MET A 260 7.66 -23.55 0.09
N GLU A 261 8.92 -23.93 -0.17
CA GLU A 261 9.30 -25.30 -0.55
C GLU A 261 8.89 -26.35 0.49
N GLY A 262 8.93 -26.03 1.77
CA GLY A 262 8.61 -26.96 2.86
C GLY A 262 7.15 -26.93 3.31
N THR A 263 6.35 -25.96 2.85
CA THR A 263 4.97 -25.75 3.33
C THR A 263 4.02 -26.87 2.90
N LYS A 264 3.12 -27.24 3.81
CA LYS A 264 2.09 -28.28 3.63
C LYS A 264 0.67 -27.76 3.84
N VAL A 265 0.53 -26.68 4.62
CA VAL A 265 -0.75 -26.05 4.89
C VAL A 265 -1.03 -25.03 3.79
N PRO A 266 -2.09 -25.18 2.98
CA PRO A 266 -2.37 -24.27 1.89
C PRO A 266 -2.76 -22.87 2.39
N MET A 267 -2.26 -21.85 1.73
CA MET A 267 -2.75 -20.48 1.85
C MET A 267 -4.08 -20.32 1.09
N ASP A 268 -4.88 -19.35 1.51
CA ASP A 268 -6.14 -18.98 0.84
C ASP A 268 -5.93 -17.85 -0.17
N VAL A 269 -4.94 -16.97 0.09
CA VAL A 269 -4.59 -15.82 -0.72
C VAL A 269 -3.07 -15.73 -0.87
N TYR A 270 -2.60 -15.49 -2.10
CA TYR A 270 -1.20 -15.16 -2.33
C TYR A 270 -0.98 -13.67 -2.10
N SER A 271 0.10 -13.30 -1.41
CA SER A 271 0.40 -11.88 -1.14
C SER A 271 1.87 -11.52 -1.37
N TYR A 272 2.08 -10.27 -1.78
CA TYR A 272 3.38 -9.67 -1.99
C TYR A 272 3.33 -8.17 -1.69
N HIS A 273 4.50 -7.56 -1.56
CA HIS A 273 4.64 -6.10 -1.41
C HIS A 273 5.12 -5.48 -2.72
N TYR A 274 4.58 -4.32 -3.04
CA TYR A 274 4.95 -3.54 -4.20
C TYR A 274 5.29 -2.11 -3.81
N TYR A 275 6.47 -1.69 -4.22
CA TYR A 275 6.88 -0.30 -4.23
C TYR A 275 7.52 0.02 -5.57
N ASN A 276 7.39 1.27 -6.07
CA ASN A 276 8.09 1.65 -7.28
C ASN A 276 9.62 1.61 -7.13
N GLY A 277 10.11 1.74 -5.90
CA GLY A 277 11.51 1.65 -5.56
C GLY A 277 11.72 1.85 -4.07
N ILE A 278 12.84 2.45 -3.69
CA ILE A 278 13.14 2.86 -2.32
C ILE A 278 13.23 4.38 -2.19
N SER A 279 13.00 4.87 -0.96
CA SER A 279 13.02 6.30 -0.68
C SER A 279 14.42 6.90 -0.76
N GLU A 280 14.49 8.23 -0.98
CA GLU A 280 15.71 9.03 -0.90
C GLU A 280 16.51 8.79 0.40
N ARG A 281 15.84 8.35 1.48
CA ARG A 281 16.49 8.01 2.76
C ARG A 281 17.49 6.88 2.62
N LEU A 282 17.24 5.96 1.70
CA LEU A 282 18.03 4.75 1.48
C LEU A 282 18.86 4.80 0.18
N GLU A 283 18.85 5.92 -0.54
CA GLU A 283 19.57 6.07 -1.81
C GLU A 283 21.07 5.77 -1.69
N LEU A 284 21.72 6.14 -0.57
CA LEU A 284 23.15 5.86 -0.35
C LEU A 284 23.49 4.37 -0.31
N VAL A 285 22.53 3.51 0.05
CA VAL A 285 22.75 2.08 0.20
C VAL A 285 22.20 1.28 -0.98
N MET A 286 21.16 1.78 -1.65
CA MET A 286 20.51 1.13 -2.80
C MET A 286 20.19 2.14 -3.91
N PRO A 287 21.19 2.87 -4.46
CA PRO A 287 20.95 3.95 -5.43
C PRO A 287 20.21 3.49 -6.70
N GLN A 288 20.40 2.23 -7.11
CA GLN A 288 19.75 1.63 -8.27
C GLN A 288 18.25 1.40 -8.08
N MET A 289 17.77 1.41 -6.83
CA MET A 289 16.36 1.24 -6.50
C MET A 289 15.64 2.59 -6.29
N HIS A 290 16.39 3.71 -6.30
CA HIS A 290 15.84 5.04 -6.15
C HIS A 290 15.55 5.69 -7.50
N TRP A 291 14.37 6.32 -7.61
CA TRP A 291 13.95 7.09 -8.78
C TRP A 291 14.23 8.59 -8.59
N ASP A 292 14.67 9.25 -9.65
CA ASP A 292 14.76 10.69 -9.66
C ASP A 292 13.36 11.33 -9.80
N PRO A 293 13.12 12.48 -9.14
CA PRO A 293 11.78 13.09 -9.12
C PRO A 293 11.25 13.52 -10.48
N ASP A 294 12.11 13.78 -11.46
CA ASP A 294 11.76 14.13 -12.84
C ASP A 294 11.33 12.93 -13.69
N LYS A 295 11.47 11.71 -13.18
CA LYS A 295 11.02 10.48 -13.86
C LYS A 295 9.64 9.99 -13.42
N THR A 296 9.00 10.62 -12.44
CA THR A 296 7.79 10.13 -11.78
C THR A 296 6.55 10.04 -12.69
N LEU A 297 6.52 10.76 -13.80
CA LEU A 297 5.45 10.68 -14.81
C LEU A 297 5.84 9.87 -16.06
N THR A 298 7.07 9.34 -16.13
CA THR A 298 7.52 8.56 -17.29
C THR A 298 6.87 7.17 -17.33
N GLU A 299 6.78 6.60 -18.53
CA GLU A 299 6.34 5.23 -18.74
C GLU A 299 7.23 4.22 -17.99
N GLY A 300 8.53 4.50 -17.88
CA GLY A 300 9.47 3.69 -17.11
C GLY A 300 9.05 3.55 -15.64
N TYR A 301 8.66 4.67 -15.02
CA TYR A 301 8.20 4.69 -13.63
C TYR A 301 6.81 4.05 -13.47
N LEU A 302 5.85 4.38 -14.34
CA LEU A 302 4.49 3.87 -14.25
C LEU A 302 4.37 2.39 -14.61
N SER A 303 5.30 1.85 -15.41
CA SER A 303 5.33 0.42 -15.78
C SER A 303 5.88 -0.51 -14.68
N VAL A 304 6.40 0.02 -13.58
CA VAL A 304 6.88 -0.82 -12.47
C VAL A 304 5.73 -1.61 -11.83
N ALA A 305 4.55 -1.00 -11.69
CA ALA A 305 3.37 -1.65 -11.13
C ALA A 305 2.95 -2.91 -11.92
N PRO A 306 2.68 -2.83 -13.24
CA PRO A 306 2.36 -4.03 -14.02
C PRO A 306 3.51 -5.06 -14.01
N ALA A 307 4.76 -4.64 -14.12
CA ALA A 307 5.90 -5.55 -14.14
C ALA A 307 6.03 -6.36 -12.83
N CYS A 308 5.82 -5.71 -11.68
CA CYS A 308 5.83 -6.38 -10.38
C CYS A 308 4.66 -7.38 -10.24
N CYS A 309 3.47 -6.99 -10.72
CA CYS A 309 2.30 -7.85 -10.74
C CYS A 309 2.55 -9.09 -11.59
N GLU A 310 3.03 -8.92 -12.82
CA GLU A 310 3.32 -9.99 -13.77
C GLU A 310 4.42 -10.95 -13.24
N TYR A 311 5.41 -10.42 -12.51
CA TYR A 311 6.41 -11.25 -11.84
C TYR A 311 5.79 -12.20 -10.81
N ASN A 312 4.80 -11.72 -10.04
CA ASN A 312 4.19 -12.48 -8.95
C ASN A 312 3.04 -13.41 -9.41
N MET A 313 2.45 -13.19 -10.60
CA MET A 313 1.35 -14.04 -11.10
C MET A 313 1.71 -15.52 -11.20
N PRO A 314 2.87 -15.94 -11.76
CA PRO A 314 3.27 -17.34 -11.79
C PRO A 314 3.47 -17.96 -10.41
N LEU A 315 3.94 -17.17 -9.43
CA LEU A 315 4.10 -17.61 -8.03
C LEU A 315 2.73 -17.84 -7.38
N ARG A 316 1.78 -16.93 -7.61
CA ARG A 316 0.39 -17.13 -7.18
C ARG A 316 -0.19 -18.41 -7.76
N ASP A 317 -0.06 -18.63 -9.06
CA ASP A 317 -0.60 -19.80 -9.74
C ASP A 317 0.02 -21.12 -9.24
N LYS A 318 1.29 -21.05 -8.79
CA LYS A 318 2.01 -22.20 -8.23
C LYS A 318 1.54 -22.52 -6.80
N TYR A 319 1.42 -21.50 -5.93
CA TYR A 319 1.23 -21.70 -4.47
C TYR A 319 -0.22 -21.55 -4.02
N VAL A 320 -1.02 -20.77 -4.75
CA VAL A 320 -2.45 -20.55 -4.46
C VAL A 320 -3.25 -20.63 -5.76
N PRO A 321 -3.28 -21.77 -6.44
CA PRO A 321 -3.93 -21.91 -7.75
C PRO A 321 -5.41 -21.57 -7.66
N GLY A 322 -5.83 -20.56 -8.45
CA GLY A 322 -7.21 -20.06 -8.47
C GLY A 322 -7.59 -19.13 -7.31
N GLY A 323 -6.66 -18.82 -6.40
CA GLY A 323 -6.88 -17.84 -5.33
C GLY A 323 -6.63 -16.40 -5.78
N GLU A 324 -7.09 -15.45 -4.96
CA GLU A 324 -6.79 -14.02 -5.13
C GLU A 324 -5.30 -13.73 -4.93
N MET A 325 -4.84 -12.62 -5.51
CA MET A 325 -3.49 -12.11 -5.35
C MET A 325 -3.54 -10.71 -4.74
N TRP A 326 -3.11 -10.58 -3.48
CA TRP A 326 -3.16 -9.32 -2.74
C TRP A 326 -1.80 -8.63 -2.71
N VAL A 327 -1.82 -7.31 -2.87
CA VAL A 327 -0.66 -6.44 -2.61
C VAL A 327 -0.80 -5.93 -1.19
N THR A 328 -0.17 -6.59 -0.23
CA THR A 328 -0.38 -6.30 1.20
C THR A 328 0.42 -5.10 1.71
N GLU A 329 1.36 -4.59 0.93
CA GLU A 329 1.90 -3.23 1.05
C GLU A 329 2.12 -2.62 -0.34
N SER A 330 1.75 -1.35 -0.50
CA SER A 330 2.06 -0.58 -1.71
C SER A 330 2.36 0.89 -1.42
N GLY A 331 3.18 1.49 -2.25
CA GLY A 331 3.52 2.91 -2.17
C GLY A 331 4.50 3.35 -3.26
N ASP A 332 4.84 4.63 -3.24
CA ASP A 332 5.84 5.19 -4.16
C ASP A 332 7.24 4.65 -3.88
N ALA A 333 7.58 4.45 -2.60
CA ALA A 333 8.89 3.95 -2.21
C ALA A 333 8.88 3.31 -0.83
N GLY A 334 9.48 2.12 -0.71
CA GLY A 334 9.81 1.51 0.57
C GLY A 334 10.77 2.41 1.37
N GLY A 335 10.61 2.41 2.70
CA GLY A 335 11.41 3.32 3.56
C GLY A 335 10.74 4.67 3.81
N GLY A 336 9.41 4.70 3.88
CA GLY A 336 8.64 5.87 4.31
C GLY A 336 8.24 6.85 3.21
N GLY A 337 8.40 6.48 1.96
CA GLY A 337 8.09 7.32 0.79
C GLY A 337 9.19 8.32 0.44
N ASN A 338 9.14 8.86 -0.76
CA ASN A 338 9.99 9.93 -1.24
C ASN A 338 9.47 11.32 -0.82
N THR A 339 10.24 12.36 -1.07
CA THR A 339 9.83 13.76 -0.81
C THR A 339 8.57 14.16 -1.57
N TRP A 340 8.20 13.45 -2.62
CA TRP A 340 6.99 13.71 -3.42
C TRP A 340 5.80 12.82 -3.08
N ALA A 341 5.95 11.82 -2.20
CA ALA A 341 4.90 10.86 -1.84
C ALA A 341 3.59 11.53 -1.37
N SER A 342 3.71 12.66 -0.67
CA SER A 342 2.57 13.42 -0.13
C SER A 342 2.04 14.52 -1.06
N THR A 343 2.43 14.52 -2.34
CA THR A 343 2.10 15.59 -3.30
C THR A 343 1.27 15.08 -4.47
N TYR A 344 0.79 16.00 -5.29
CA TYR A 344 -0.06 15.68 -6.44
C TYR A 344 0.59 14.71 -7.44
N VAL A 345 1.91 14.73 -7.59
CA VAL A 345 2.57 13.85 -8.54
C VAL A 345 2.40 12.36 -8.22
N ASP A 346 2.28 11.98 -6.95
CA ASP A 346 2.08 10.56 -6.59
C ASP A 346 0.65 10.06 -6.89
N VAL A 347 -0.30 10.96 -7.13
CA VAL A 347 -1.65 10.58 -7.57
C VAL A 347 -1.63 9.81 -8.88
N PHE A 348 -0.71 10.14 -9.79
CA PHE A 348 -0.55 9.45 -11.08
C PHE A 348 -0.17 7.99 -10.88
N ARG A 349 0.83 7.72 -10.03
CA ARG A 349 1.23 6.36 -9.68
C ARG A 349 0.10 5.60 -8.99
N THR A 350 -0.53 6.21 -7.99
CA THR A 350 -1.58 5.56 -7.21
C THR A 350 -2.78 5.15 -8.08
N LEU A 351 -3.27 6.03 -8.94
CA LEU A 351 -4.40 5.70 -9.82
C LEU A 351 -4.00 4.73 -10.95
N ASN A 352 -2.78 4.85 -11.46
CA ASN A 352 -2.23 3.89 -12.42
C ASN A 352 -2.08 2.48 -11.80
N GLU A 353 -1.62 2.40 -10.55
CA GLU A 353 -1.53 1.15 -9.78
C GLU A 353 -2.91 0.49 -9.66
N LEU A 354 -3.92 1.23 -9.18
CA LEU A 354 -5.29 0.73 -9.03
C LEU A 354 -5.84 0.21 -10.36
N GLY A 355 -5.71 0.97 -11.44
CA GLY A 355 -6.19 0.59 -12.76
C GLY A 355 -5.47 -0.62 -13.34
N THR A 356 -4.15 -0.64 -13.19
CA THR A 356 -3.29 -1.72 -13.69
C THR A 356 -3.56 -3.04 -12.96
N PHE A 357 -3.58 -3.03 -11.63
CA PHE A 357 -3.84 -4.23 -10.86
C PHE A 357 -5.27 -4.72 -11.05
N ALA A 358 -6.26 -3.84 -11.12
CA ALA A 358 -7.64 -4.23 -11.47
C ALA A 358 -7.74 -4.91 -12.84
N THR A 359 -6.90 -4.49 -13.80
CA THR A 359 -6.85 -5.10 -15.13
C THR A 359 -6.14 -6.45 -15.12
N LEU A 360 -5.09 -6.62 -14.32
CA LEU A 360 -4.25 -7.82 -14.30
C LEU A 360 -4.70 -8.87 -13.28
N THR A 361 -5.25 -8.45 -12.12
CA THR A 361 -5.61 -9.33 -11.01
C THR A 361 -6.99 -9.01 -10.43
N ASP A 362 -7.39 -9.75 -9.40
CA ASP A 362 -8.71 -9.67 -8.77
C ASP A 362 -8.66 -9.34 -7.27
N GLY A 363 -7.45 -9.16 -6.71
CA GLY A 363 -7.22 -9.05 -5.27
C GLY A 363 -7.41 -7.66 -4.68
N VAL A 364 -6.77 -7.44 -3.55
CA VAL A 364 -6.82 -6.22 -2.74
C VAL A 364 -5.45 -5.57 -2.73
N ILE A 365 -5.43 -4.23 -2.72
CA ILE A 365 -4.22 -3.42 -2.61
C ILE A 365 -4.28 -2.66 -1.30
N PHE A 366 -3.27 -2.84 -0.46
CA PHE A 366 -3.14 -2.13 0.80
C PHE A 366 -2.11 -1.01 0.66
N HIS A 367 -2.62 0.21 0.52
CA HIS A 367 -1.75 1.39 0.48
C HIS A 367 -1.05 1.59 1.83
N ASN A 368 0.23 1.82 1.81
CA ASN A 368 1.03 2.10 2.99
C ASN A 368 1.23 3.63 3.12
N THR A 369 0.58 4.30 4.07
CA THR A 369 -0.30 3.86 5.17
C THR A 369 -1.57 4.73 5.25
N LEU A 370 -2.44 4.50 6.26
CA LEU A 370 -3.54 5.44 6.54
C LEU A 370 -2.99 6.79 6.99
N ALA A 371 -2.12 6.84 8.01
CA ALA A 371 -1.74 8.08 8.67
C ALA A 371 -0.29 8.12 9.20
N SER A 372 0.64 7.41 8.58
CA SER A 372 2.05 7.51 8.97
C SER A 372 2.97 7.68 7.78
N SER A 373 4.16 8.20 8.07
CA SER A 373 5.19 8.51 7.08
C SER A 373 4.74 9.47 5.97
N ASP A 374 5.57 9.67 4.95
CA ASP A 374 5.26 10.62 3.89
C ASP A 374 4.33 10.05 2.82
N TYR A 375 4.29 8.73 2.65
CA TYR A 375 3.35 8.06 1.74
C TYR A 375 1.92 7.92 2.28
N GLY A 376 1.65 8.16 3.57
CA GLY A 376 0.32 8.02 4.15
C GLY A 376 -0.74 8.91 3.50
N PHE A 377 -1.99 8.47 3.48
CA PHE A 377 -3.12 9.28 3.01
C PHE A 377 -3.36 10.52 3.85
N LEU A 378 -3.08 10.41 5.14
CA LEU A 378 -3.21 11.48 6.13
C LEU A 378 -1.85 11.79 6.74
N LYS A 379 -1.64 13.04 7.13
CA LYS A 379 -0.45 13.45 7.84
C LYS A 379 -0.47 12.94 9.28
N HIS A 380 0.64 12.40 9.72
CA HIS A 380 0.78 11.88 11.08
C HIS A 380 0.41 12.93 12.14
N GLY A 381 -0.38 12.53 13.12
CA GLY A 381 -0.76 13.31 14.30
C GLY A 381 -1.80 14.40 14.06
N THR A 382 -1.83 15.06 12.89
CA THR A 382 -2.82 16.10 12.57
C THR A 382 -3.99 15.58 11.74
N PHE A 383 -3.80 14.46 11.06
CA PHE A 383 -4.74 13.86 10.12
C PHE A 383 -5.20 14.80 9.02
N GLU A 384 -4.32 15.72 8.60
CA GLU A 384 -4.52 16.54 7.40
C GLU A 384 -4.48 15.63 6.18
N THR A 385 -5.43 15.84 5.26
CA THR A 385 -5.55 15.05 4.04
C THR A 385 -4.48 15.42 3.01
N ARG A 386 -4.02 14.43 2.27
CA ARG A 386 -3.06 14.56 1.17
C ARG A 386 -3.75 14.31 -0.17
N PRO A 387 -3.17 14.68 -1.32
CA PRO A 387 -3.78 14.49 -2.63
C PRO A 387 -4.27 13.07 -2.90
N ASN A 388 -3.48 12.03 -2.55
CA ASN A 388 -3.86 10.63 -2.72
C ASN A 388 -5.16 10.25 -1.97
N TYR A 389 -5.43 10.86 -0.82
CA TYR A 389 -6.67 10.64 -0.08
C TYR A 389 -7.90 10.92 -0.96
N TYR A 390 -7.94 12.08 -1.59
CA TYR A 390 -9.07 12.46 -2.44
C TYR A 390 -9.13 11.68 -3.75
N ALA A 391 -7.98 11.34 -4.32
CA ALA A 391 -7.92 10.54 -5.54
C ALA A 391 -8.51 9.15 -5.34
N VAL A 392 -8.17 8.48 -4.24
CA VAL A 392 -8.73 7.15 -3.93
C VAL A 392 -10.19 7.22 -3.46
N LEU A 393 -10.63 8.32 -2.83
CA LEU A 393 -12.05 8.52 -2.57
C LEU A 393 -12.87 8.60 -3.88
N LEU A 394 -12.38 9.32 -4.88
CA LEU A 394 -13.02 9.36 -6.20
C LEU A 394 -13.02 7.98 -6.85
N TRP A 395 -11.91 7.25 -6.83
CA TRP A 395 -11.86 5.88 -7.33
C TRP A 395 -12.94 5.01 -6.67
N ASN A 396 -12.99 4.98 -5.34
CA ASN A 396 -13.93 4.16 -4.59
C ASN A 396 -15.40 4.55 -4.80
N ARG A 397 -15.67 5.82 -5.09
CA ARG A 397 -17.03 6.33 -5.33
C ARG A 397 -17.51 6.17 -6.76
N ILE A 398 -16.59 6.04 -7.72
CA ILE A 398 -16.88 6.08 -9.16
C ILE A 398 -16.68 4.73 -9.83
N MET A 399 -15.52 4.07 -9.57
CA MET A 399 -15.12 2.84 -10.23
C MET A 399 -15.78 1.62 -9.56
N GLY A 400 -16.61 0.90 -10.30
CA GLY A 400 -17.27 -0.31 -9.84
C GLY A 400 -16.36 -1.54 -9.93
N THR A 401 -16.90 -2.71 -9.63
CA THR A 401 -16.12 -3.95 -9.53
C THR A 401 -15.94 -4.70 -10.84
N THR A 402 -16.76 -4.47 -11.86
CA THR A 402 -16.57 -5.09 -13.18
C THR A 402 -15.58 -4.27 -13.99
N VAL A 403 -14.49 -4.91 -14.41
CA VAL A 403 -13.42 -4.29 -15.20
C VAL A 403 -13.62 -4.59 -16.66
N TYR A 404 -13.49 -3.57 -17.51
CA TYR A 404 -13.69 -3.66 -18.94
C TYR A 404 -12.38 -3.47 -19.72
N ASN A 405 -12.30 -4.12 -20.89
CA ASN A 405 -11.25 -3.88 -21.87
C ASN A 405 -11.52 -2.56 -22.60
N THR A 406 -10.63 -1.59 -22.48
CA THR A 406 -10.70 -0.29 -23.16
C THR A 406 -10.27 -0.39 -24.63
N GLU A 407 -9.54 -1.45 -25.01
CA GLU A 407 -8.83 -1.59 -26.30
C GLU A 407 -7.76 -0.50 -26.53
N GLU A 408 -7.48 0.34 -25.52
CA GLU A 408 -6.42 1.33 -25.54
C GLU A 408 -5.14 0.77 -24.90
N GLU A 409 -4.02 0.93 -25.56
CA GLU A 409 -2.71 0.61 -24.99
C GLU A 409 -2.28 1.75 -24.04
N LEU A 410 -1.75 1.39 -22.87
CA LEU A 410 -1.19 2.36 -21.95
C LEU A 410 0.05 3.01 -22.58
N ARG A 411 0.07 4.34 -22.61
CA ARG A 411 1.16 5.12 -23.20
C ARG A 411 1.15 6.54 -22.64
N GLU A 412 2.24 7.25 -22.80
CA GLU A 412 2.33 8.65 -22.38
C GLU A 412 1.13 9.48 -22.90
N GLY A 413 0.47 10.14 -21.98
CA GLY A 413 -0.71 10.94 -22.21
C GLY A 413 -2.03 10.13 -22.27
N ALA A 414 -1.99 8.81 -22.18
CA ALA A 414 -3.19 7.97 -22.34
C ALA A 414 -3.12 6.67 -21.53
N HIS A 415 -3.20 6.77 -20.20
CA HIS A 415 -3.53 5.61 -19.37
C HIS A 415 -5.04 5.61 -19.14
N VAL A 416 -5.74 4.63 -19.70
CA VAL A 416 -7.21 4.58 -19.68
C VAL A 416 -7.69 3.28 -19.06
N PHE A 417 -8.46 3.41 -17.98
CA PHE A 417 -9.07 2.29 -17.28
C PHE A 417 -10.59 2.42 -17.29
N ALA A 418 -11.32 1.31 -17.46
CA ALA A 418 -12.78 1.31 -17.56
C ALA A 418 -13.40 0.27 -16.64
N HIS A 419 -14.35 0.69 -15.84
CA HIS A 419 -15.10 -0.15 -14.91
C HIS A 419 -16.62 0.05 -15.08
N SER A 420 -17.42 -0.85 -14.50
CA SER A 420 -18.82 -0.54 -14.23
C SER A 420 -18.93 0.69 -13.31
N ARG A 421 -20.08 1.32 -13.31
CA ARG A 421 -20.36 2.41 -12.38
C ARG A 421 -20.53 1.87 -10.96
N ARG A 422 -19.92 2.56 -9.98
CA ARG A 422 -20.03 2.17 -8.56
C ARG A 422 -21.45 2.33 -8.01
N ASP A 423 -22.24 3.25 -8.55
CA ASP A 423 -23.63 3.49 -8.16
C ASP A 423 -24.62 2.41 -8.66
N GLY A 424 -24.13 1.39 -9.36
CA GLY A 424 -24.90 0.27 -9.87
C GLY A 424 -25.82 0.58 -11.05
N LYS A 425 -25.78 1.80 -11.58
CA LYS A 425 -26.51 2.15 -12.80
C LYS A 425 -25.80 1.58 -14.04
N ASP A 426 -26.58 1.48 -15.14
CA ASP A 426 -26.01 1.16 -16.44
C ASP A 426 -25.03 2.24 -16.88
N GLY A 427 -23.98 1.82 -17.60
CA GLY A 427 -22.96 2.72 -18.13
C GLY A 427 -21.55 2.32 -17.78
N VAL A 428 -20.61 3.21 -18.05
CA VAL A 428 -19.17 2.97 -17.87
C VAL A 428 -18.56 4.13 -17.09
N ALA A 429 -17.72 3.81 -16.14
CA ALA A 429 -16.85 4.74 -15.43
C ALA A 429 -15.41 4.58 -15.94
N TYR A 430 -14.80 5.68 -16.33
CA TYR A 430 -13.42 5.72 -16.81
C TYR A 430 -12.53 6.48 -15.83
N CYS A 431 -11.29 6.03 -15.68
CA CYS A 431 -10.18 6.83 -15.15
C CYS A 431 -9.18 7.04 -16.28
N ILE A 432 -8.88 8.30 -16.61
CA ILE A 432 -8.03 8.70 -17.73
C ILE A 432 -6.90 9.55 -17.16
N ILE A 433 -5.66 9.12 -17.35
CA ILE A 433 -4.46 9.78 -16.84
C ILE A 433 -3.69 10.34 -18.03
N ASN A 434 -3.55 11.66 -18.09
CA ASN A 434 -2.58 12.33 -18.96
C ASN A 434 -1.30 12.58 -18.15
N ASN A 435 -0.36 11.65 -18.22
CA ASN A 435 0.95 11.74 -17.56
C ASN A 435 2.01 12.51 -18.38
N SER A 436 1.65 13.06 -19.55
CA SER A 436 2.57 13.94 -20.29
C SER A 436 2.69 15.29 -19.59
N GLU A 437 3.90 15.78 -19.40
CA GLU A 437 4.17 17.11 -18.83
C GLU A 437 4.04 18.24 -19.86
N THR A 438 3.94 17.92 -21.14
CA THR A 438 3.99 18.92 -22.22
C THR A 438 2.78 18.86 -23.14
N ASP A 439 2.20 17.70 -23.36
CA ASP A 439 1.19 17.47 -24.38
C ASP A 439 -0.22 17.31 -23.78
N THR A 440 -1.17 17.89 -24.46
CA THR A 440 -2.60 17.80 -24.12
C THR A 440 -3.20 16.53 -24.67
N THR A 441 -4.10 15.89 -23.90
CA THR A 441 -4.89 14.75 -24.36
C THR A 441 -6.33 15.20 -24.65
N THR A 442 -6.82 14.85 -25.81
CA THR A 442 -8.22 15.11 -26.25
C THR A 442 -9.04 13.83 -26.07
N VAL A 443 -10.17 13.94 -25.40
CA VAL A 443 -11.07 12.81 -25.15
C VAL A 443 -12.44 13.11 -25.76
N GLU A 444 -12.85 12.32 -26.76
CA GLU A 444 -14.15 12.41 -27.39
C GLU A 444 -15.19 11.67 -26.52
N LEU A 445 -16.23 12.40 -26.14
CA LEU A 445 -17.35 11.91 -25.35
C LEU A 445 -18.52 11.57 -26.27
N PRO A 446 -18.89 10.29 -26.42
CA PRO A 446 -19.97 9.86 -27.32
C PRO A 446 -21.37 10.24 -26.82
N ALA A 447 -21.48 10.65 -25.57
CA ALA A 447 -22.71 11.08 -24.90
C ALA A 447 -22.41 12.11 -23.84
N SER A 448 -23.46 12.66 -23.22
CA SER A 448 -23.33 13.49 -22.01
C SER A 448 -22.67 12.70 -20.90
N ALA A 449 -21.67 13.28 -20.24
CA ALA A 449 -20.85 12.64 -19.25
C ALA A 449 -20.68 13.50 -18.00
N GLU A 450 -20.61 12.86 -16.83
CA GLU A 450 -20.17 13.47 -15.58
C GLU A 450 -18.65 13.41 -15.51
N VAL A 451 -17.99 14.56 -15.45
CA VAL A 451 -16.53 14.71 -15.50
C VAL A 451 -16.00 15.23 -14.16
N TYR A 452 -15.01 14.53 -13.62
CA TYR A 452 -14.27 14.85 -12.41
C TYR A 452 -12.79 15.04 -12.76
N LYS A 453 -12.40 16.29 -13.10
CA LYS A 453 -11.01 16.58 -13.52
C LYS A 453 -10.15 16.97 -12.32
N LEU A 454 -9.07 16.21 -12.09
CA LEU A 454 -8.06 16.45 -11.06
C LEU A 454 -6.88 17.22 -11.65
N SER A 455 -6.45 18.24 -10.94
CA SER A 455 -5.28 19.07 -11.28
C SER A 455 -4.66 19.68 -10.03
N ALA A 456 -3.49 20.29 -10.16
CA ALA A 456 -2.85 21.08 -9.13
C ALA A 456 -2.06 22.25 -9.75
N ASP A 457 -1.61 23.20 -8.94
CA ASP A 457 -0.83 24.34 -9.43
C ASP A 457 0.59 23.93 -9.83
N THR A 458 1.13 22.89 -9.18
CA THR A 458 2.42 22.26 -9.50
C THR A 458 2.35 20.77 -9.19
N LEU A 459 3.26 19.98 -9.74
CA LEU A 459 3.38 18.55 -9.42
C LEU A 459 3.68 18.29 -7.93
N ARG A 460 4.41 19.20 -7.28
CA ARG A 460 4.76 19.14 -5.85
C ARG A 460 3.71 19.79 -4.93
N ALA A 461 2.53 20.19 -5.45
CA ALA A 461 1.48 20.74 -4.63
C ALA A 461 0.93 19.69 -3.64
N THR A 462 0.75 20.08 -2.39
CA THR A 462 0.11 19.28 -1.34
C THR A 462 -1.40 19.46 -1.30
N VAL A 463 -1.94 20.39 -2.11
CA VAL A 463 -3.38 20.61 -2.31
C VAL A 463 -3.71 20.36 -3.77
N MET A 464 -4.68 19.50 -4.00
CA MET A 464 -5.19 19.14 -5.32
C MET A 464 -6.53 19.84 -5.58
N LYS A 465 -6.88 20.00 -6.84
CA LYS A 465 -8.14 20.63 -7.29
C LYS A 465 -9.01 19.62 -8.02
N LEU A 466 -10.31 19.67 -7.78
CA LEU A 466 -11.34 18.99 -8.55
C LEU A 466 -12.15 20.04 -9.34
N ASN A 467 -12.15 19.94 -10.67
CA ASN A 467 -12.83 20.88 -11.54
C ASN A 467 -12.48 22.36 -11.20
N GLY A 468 -11.20 22.60 -10.86
CA GLY A 468 -10.66 23.92 -10.50
C GLY A 468 -10.91 24.38 -9.05
N LYS A 469 -11.62 23.60 -8.23
CA LYS A 469 -11.84 23.90 -6.81
C LYS A 469 -10.88 23.09 -5.95
N GLU A 470 -10.25 23.72 -4.96
CA GLU A 470 -9.36 23.04 -4.02
C GLU A 470 -10.11 21.99 -3.20
N LEU A 471 -9.46 20.83 -3.03
CA LEU A 471 -9.92 19.75 -2.17
C LEU A 471 -9.26 19.89 -0.81
N VAL A 472 -9.97 20.50 0.13
CA VAL A 472 -9.58 20.71 1.52
C VAL A 472 -10.76 20.41 2.43
N LEU A 473 -10.48 19.94 3.64
CA LEU A 473 -11.55 19.74 4.64
C LEU A 473 -12.14 21.07 5.06
N ASP A 474 -13.41 21.06 5.42
CA ASP A 474 -14.05 22.22 6.05
C ASP A 474 -13.66 22.36 7.53
N GLU A 475 -14.16 23.38 8.22
CA GLU A 475 -13.89 23.66 9.64
C GLU A 475 -14.36 22.55 10.61
N ASN A 476 -15.21 21.64 10.14
CA ASN A 476 -15.75 20.50 10.88
C ASN A 476 -15.11 19.16 10.41
N ASP A 477 -13.99 19.22 9.71
CA ASP A 477 -13.29 18.06 9.13
C ASP A 477 -14.19 17.25 8.15
N ASN A 478 -15.13 17.89 7.47
CA ASN A 478 -15.88 17.24 6.39
C ASN A 478 -15.10 17.27 5.08
N VAL A 479 -15.16 16.15 4.37
CA VAL A 479 -14.70 16.09 2.98
C VAL A 479 -15.56 17.01 2.13
N PRO A 480 -14.97 17.86 1.25
CA PRO A 480 -15.72 18.75 0.39
C PRO A 480 -16.63 17.96 -0.56
N GLU A 481 -17.69 18.58 -1.03
CA GLU A 481 -18.52 18.01 -2.09
C GLU A 481 -17.67 17.82 -3.35
N MET A 482 -17.49 16.58 -3.76
CA MET A 482 -16.77 16.21 -4.99
C MET A 482 -17.76 16.02 -6.14
N ALA A 483 -18.35 17.15 -6.60
CA ALA A 483 -19.36 17.15 -7.64
C ALA A 483 -18.73 17.15 -9.06
N PRO A 484 -19.35 16.44 -10.02
CA PRO A 484 -18.92 16.47 -11.42
C PRO A 484 -19.32 17.78 -12.12
N VAL A 485 -18.70 17.98 -13.28
CA VAL A 485 -19.19 18.89 -14.31
C VAL A 485 -19.79 18.05 -15.43
N VAL A 486 -21.02 18.35 -15.84
CA VAL A 486 -21.64 17.66 -16.98
C VAL A 486 -21.11 18.26 -18.29
N MET A 487 -20.60 17.42 -19.17
CA MET A 487 -20.03 17.79 -20.46
C MET A 487 -20.55 16.93 -21.60
N GLU A 488 -20.48 17.48 -22.80
CA GLU A 488 -20.75 16.78 -24.07
C GLU A 488 -19.66 17.14 -25.09
N GLY A 489 -19.43 16.26 -26.03
CA GLY A 489 -18.49 16.48 -27.13
C GLY A 489 -17.05 16.18 -26.73
N THR A 490 -16.22 17.17 -26.47
CA THR A 490 -14.78 16.99 -26.30
C THR A 490 -14.33 17.45 -24.90
N LEU A 491 -13.64 16.55 -24.16
CA LEU A 491 -12.93 16.87 -22.94
C LEU A 491 -11.45 17.08 -23.26
N THR A 492 -10.88 18.18 -22.81
CA THR A 492 -9.45 18.44 -22.90
C THR A 492 -8.79 18.19 -21.55
N LEU A 493 -7.79 17.33 -21.54
CA LEU A 493 -6.89 17.12 -20.41
C LEU A 493 -5.56 17.82 -20.69
N GLU A 494 -5.30 18.87 -19.96
CA GLU A 494 -4.03 19.59 -20.00
C GLU A 494 -2.88 18.67 -19.57
N PRO A 495 -1.61 19.02 -19.80
CA PRO A 495 -0.48 18.27 -19.29
C PRO A 495 -0.60 17.98 -17.79
N ALA A 496 -0.20 16.80 -17.38
CA ALA A 496 -0.23 16.35 -16.00
C ALA A 496 -1.59 16.53 -15.32
N THR A 497 -2.69 16.08 -15.96
CA THR A 497 -4.04 16.05 -15.40
C THR A 497 -4.70 14.69 -15.52
N ILE A 498 -5.66 14.44 -14.66
CA ILE A 498 -6.40 13.18 -14.58
C ILE A 498 -7.89 13.49 -14.64
N ALA A 499 -8.69 12.61 -15.23
CA ALA A 499 -10.15 12.72 -15.15
C ALA A 499 -10.81 11.38 -14.88
N PHE A 500 -11.83 11.41 -14.01
CA PHE A 500 -12.85 10.37 -14.03
C PHE A 500 -14.01 10.84 -14.90
N VAL A 501 -14.53 9.95 -15.73
CA VAL A 501 -15.61 10.21 -16.66
C VAL A 501 -16.68 9.13 -16.51
N VAL A 502 -17.91 9.53 -16.23
CA VAL A 502 -19.03 8.61 -16.02
C VAL A 502 -20.11 8.84 -17.06
N MET A 503 -20.46 7.81 -17.81
CA MET A 503 -21.47 7.85 -18.87
C MET A 503 -22.55 6.79 -18.68
#